data_0c8f97afe8fbe012edfab2101db4e630
#
_entry.id   0c8f97afe8fbe012edfab2101db4e630
#
_cell.length_a   1.000
_cell.length_b   1.000
_cell.length_c   1.000
_cell.angle_alpha   90.00
_cell.angle_beta   90.00
_cell.angle_gamma   90.00
#
_symmetry.space_group_name_H-M   'P 1'
#
loop_
_entity.id
_entity.type
_entity.pdbx_description
1 polymer ?
#
loop_
_entity_poly.entity_id
_entity_poly.type
_entity_poly.pdbx_seq_one_letter_code
_entity_poly.pdbx_strand_id
1 'polypeptide(L)'
;MALPKYPTEQFPSSHFLICGGSILFASTHAPLQVCLLHHNIRDEWLLPKGRKDRGEDVTATAVRETFEETGYPCRQLPLDLITRAPEAGAQTKAAAVPVPGSGEPFMLTLRRTEDGEVKFIWWFASVRTGGDKVEGTQTAVENFTSRFVDVEEALQMATFQADREVIAKAAELVRATYPEARASVVK
;
A
#
# COMPACT_ATOMS: atom_id res chain seq x y z
N MET A 1 -13.09 -20.35 33.72
CA MET A 1 -13.07 -19.57 32.49
C MET A 1 -11.94 -20.14 31.62
N ALA A 2 -12.22 -20.53 30.37
CA ALA A 2 -11.19 -21.10 29.50
C ALA A 2 -10.26 -19.99 28.99
N LEU A 3 -8.95 -20.23 29.03
CA LEU A 3 -7.96 -19.35 28.44
C LEU A 3 -7.83 -19.63 26.94
N PRO A 4 -7.58 -18.62 26.10
CA PRO A 4 -7.37 -18.82 24.67
C PRO A 4 -6.11 -19.67 24.44
N LYS A 5 -6.18 -20.58 23.48
CA LYS A 5 -5.05 -21.47 23.10
C LYS A 5 -3.86 -20.68 22.53
N TYR A 6 -4.14 -19.52 21.94
CA TYR A 6 -3.14 -18.65 21.29
C TYR A 6 -3.20 -17.24 21.89
N PRO A 7 -2.08 -16.48 21.88
CA PRO A 7 -2.11 -15.07 22.23
C PRO A 7 -3.17 -14.35 21.37
N THR A 8 -4.06 -13.64 22.04
CA THR A 8 -5.19 -12.97 21.39
C THR A 8 -5.30 -11.55 21.94
N GLU A 9 -5.38 -10.59 21.03
CA GLU A 9 -5.65 -9.19 21.35
C GLU A 9 -6.99 -8.78 20.77
N GLN A 10 -7.77 -8.01 21.52
CA GLN A 10 -9.10 -7.53 21.11
C GLN A 10 -9.13 -6.01 21.23
N PHE A 11 -9.60 -5.35 20.18
CA PHE A 11 -9.75 -3.90 20.14
C PHE A 11 -11.21 -3.55 19.90
N PRO A 12 -11.85 -2.77 20.78
CA PRO A 12 -13.18 -2.24 20.52
C PRO A 12 -13.12 -1.25 19.35
N SER A 13 -14.24 -1.06 18.65
CA SER A 13 -14.31 -0.18 17.47
C SER A 13 -13.94 1.28 17.73
N SER A 14 -13.96 1.71 18.98
CA SER A 14 -13.47 3.03 19.41
C SER A 14 -11.95 3.16 19.50
N HIS A 15 -11.21 2.05 19.40
CA HIS A 15 -9.75 2.02 19.62
C HIS A 15 -8.96 1.53 18.39
N PHE A 16 -9.61 1.29 17.26
CA PHE A 16 -8.89 0.96 16.04
C PHE A 16 -9.39 1.74 14.81
N LEU A 17 -8.47 1.93 13.88
CA LEU A 17 -8.73 2.50 12.56
C LEU A 17 -8.35 1.50 11.48
N ILE A 18 -9.18 1.39 10.45
CA ILE A 18 -8.83 0.70 9.21
C ILE A 18 -8.35 1.76 8.23
N CYS A 19 -7.19 1.52 7.62
CA CYS A 19 -6.61 2.39 6.61
C CYS A 19 -6.28 1.58 5.36
N GLY A 20 -6.39 2.21 4.20
CA GLY A 20 -5.89 1.71 2.94
C GLY A 20 -4.72 2.56 2.47
N GLY A 21 -3.68 1.94 1.95
CA GLY A 21 -2.56 2.63 1.32
C GLY A 21 -2.08 1.88 0.09
N SER A 22 -1.41 2.58 -0.80
CA SER A 22 -0.93 1.98 -2.03
C SER A 22 0.45 2.47 -2.42
N ILE A 23 1.27 1.56 -2.94
CA ILE A 23 2.48 1.94 -3.65
C ILE A 23 2.10 2.31 -5.08
N LEU A 24 2.16 3.62 -5.39
CA LEU A 24 1.83 4.14 -6.70
C LEU A 24 3.04 4.04 -7.63
N PHE A 25 2.95 3.17 -8.62
CA PHE A 25 3.94 3.04 -9.69
C PHE A 25 3.62 3.99 -10.86
N ALA A 26 4.65 4.60 -11.44
CA ALA A 26 4.49 5.44 -12.64
C ALA A 26 4.02 4.58 -13.84
N SER A 27 4.59 3.38 -13.96
CA SER A 27 4.24 2.36 -14.97
C SER A 27 4.69 0.97 -14.48
N THR A 28 4.36 -0.07 -15.25
CA THR A 28 4.88 -1.44 -15.03
C THR A 28 6.14 -1.72 -15.83
N HIS A 29 6.79 -0.72 -16.43
CA HIS A 29 8.02 -0.86 -17.22
C HIS A 29 9.24 -0.44 -16.43
N ALA A 30 10.37 -1.08 -16.70
CA ALA A 30 11.65 -0.67 -16.13
C ALA A 30 12.20 0.64 -16.77
N PRO A 31 12.88 1.53 -15.99
CA PRO A 31 13.08 1.42 -14.56
C PRO A 31 11.78 1.67 -13.78
N LEU A 32 11.54 0.88 -12.73
CA LEU A 32 10.37 1.07 -11.88
C LEU A 32 10.52 2.32 -11.04
N GLN A 33 9.52 3.20 -11.14
CA GLN A 33 9.42 4.41 -10.32
C GLN A 33 8.19 4.35 -9.43
N VAL A 34 8.33 4.81 -8.19
CA VAL A 34 7.26 4.91 -7.21
C VAL A 34 7.07 6.34 -6.75
N CYS A 35 5.84 6.71 -6.43
CA CYS A 35 5.51 8.02 -5.90
C CYS A 35 5.71 8.04 -4.39
N LEU A 36 6.54 8.95 -3.90
CA LEU A 36 6.68 9.29 -2.49
C LEU A 36 6.02 10.63 -2.20
N LEU A 37 5.57 10.79 -0.97
CA LEU A 37 5.05 12.03 -0.40
C LEU A 37 6.10 12.66 0.50
N HIS A 38 6.49 13.89 0.21
CA HIS A 38 7.28 14.70 1.12
C HIS A 38 6.36 15.54 2.00
N HIS A 39 6.40 15.30 3.31
CA HIS A 39 5.67 16.14 4.26
C HIS A 39 6.47 17.43 4.52
N ASN A 40 6.05 18.55 3.91
CA ASN A 40 6.83 19.78 3.82
C ASN A 40 7.19 20.43 5.18
N ILE A 41 6.44 20.12 6.27
CA ILE A 41 6.71 20.66 7.60
C ILE A 41 7.64 19.77 8.40
N ARG A 42 7.44 18.42 8.34
CA ARG A 42 8.22 17.47 9.15
C ARG A 42 9.48 16.97 8.45
N ASP A 43 9.64 17.30 7.17
CA ASP A 43 10.73 16.82 6.32
C ASP A 43 10.82 15.29 6.29
N GLU A 44 9.64 14.64 6.14
CA GLU A 44 9.49 13.18 6.12
C GLU A 44 9.05 12.70 4.74
N TRP A 45 9.65 11.63 4.25
CA TRP A 45 9.24 10.93 3.05
C TRP A 45 8.38 9.72 3.37
N LEU A 46 7.15 9.71 2.89
CA LEU A 46 6.07 8.82 3.30
C LEU A 46 5.42 8.13 2.11
N LEU A 47 4.60 7.12 2.41
CA LEU A 47 3.72 6.45 1.46
C LEU A 47 2.29 6.98 1.56
N PRO A 48 1.56 7.10 0.43
CA PRO A 48 0.17 7.53 0.43
C PRO A 48 -0.74 6.49 1.09
N LYS A 49 -1.55 6.95 2.05
CA LYS A 49 -2.51 6.13 2.80
C LYS A 49 -3.43 7.00 3.63
N GLY A 50 -4.63 6.55 3.85
CA GLY A 50 -5.54 7.24 4.75
C GLY A 50 -6.63 6.35 5.31
N ARG A 51 -7.57 6.98 5.99
CA ARG A 51 -8.64 6.29 6.73
C ARG A 51 -9.73 5.83 5.79
N LYS A 52 -10.20 4.61 6.03
CA LYS A 52 -11.36 4.06 5.36
C LYS A 52 -12.63 4.77 5.81
N ASP A 53 -13.44 5.24 4.88
CA ASP A 53 -14.76 5.78 5.14
C ASP A 53 -15.77 4.68 5.50
N ARG A 54 -16.86 5.07 6.14
CA ARG A 54 -17.94 4.12 6.49
C ARG A 54 -18.59 3.57 5.22
N GLY A 55 -18.66 2.25 5.10
CA GLY A 55 -19.23 1.58 3.94
C GLY A 55 -18.32 1.49 2.73
N GLU A 56 -17.15 2.12 2.76
CA GLU A 56 -16.15 2.01 1.70
C GLU A 56 -15.45 0.64 1.74
N ASP A 57 -15.02 0.13 0.60
CA ASP A 57 -14.10 -1.02 0.53
C ASP A 57 -12.66 -0.55 0.76
N VAL A 58 -11.83 -1.38 1.41
CA VAL A 58 -10.45 -1.00 1.75
C VAL A 58 -9.56 -0.81 0.52
N THR A 59 -9.84 -1.52 -0.58
CA THR A 59 -9.15 -1.34 -1.86
C THR A 59 -9.52 0.00 -2.49
N ALA A 60 -10.81 0.35 -2.45
CA ALA A 60 -11.29 1.67 -2.89
C ALA A 60 -10.66 2.79 -2.05
N THR A 61 -10.57 2.60 -0.73
CA THR A 61 -9.85 3.52 0.17
C THR A 61 -8.40 3.74 -0.30
N ALA A 62 -7.67 2.66 -0.58
CA ALA A 62 -6.27 2.77 -0.98
C ALA A 62 -6.09 3.58 -2.28
N VAL A 63 -6.97 3.40 -3.26
CA VAL A 63 -6.94 4.14 -4.54
C VAL A 63 -7.32 5.61 -4.33
N ARG A 64 -8.40 5.89 -3.56
CA ARG A 64 -8.87 7.24 -3.26
C ARG A 64 -7.80 8.05 -2.52
N GLU A 65 -7.29 7.52 -1.42
CA GLU A 65 -6.25 8.18 -0.61
C GLU A 65 -4.97 8.41 -1.40
N THR A 66 -4.59 7.45 -2.25
CA THR A 66 -3.43 7.62 -3.13
C THR A 66 -3.65 8.77 -4.11
N PHE A 67 -4.84 8.91 -4.70
CA PHE A 67 -5.15 10.03 -5.57
C PHE A 67 -5.20 11.36 -4.79
N GLU A 68 -5.89 11.40 -3.65
CA GLU A 68 -6.04 12.61 -2.83
C GLU A 68 -4.69 13.15 -2.37
N GLU A 69 -3.83 12.30 -1.83
CA GLU A 69 -2.52 12.72 -1.30
C GLU A 69 -1.47 12.98 -2.39
N THR A 70 -1.50 12.26 -3.52
CA THR A 70 -0.48 12.42 -4.58
C THR A 70 -0.89 13.38 -5.69
N GLY A 71 -2.19 13.53 -5.95
CA GLY A 71 -2.74 14.25 -7.10
C GLY A 71 -2.71 13.46 -8.41
N TYR A 72 -2.17 12.24 -8.43
CA TYR A 72 -2.07 11.46 -9.66
C TYR A 72 -3.23 10.48 -9.80
N PRO A 73 -4.04 10.56 -10.90
CA PRO A 73 -5.04 9.55 -11.22
C PRO A 73 -4.41 8.16 -11.31
N CYS A 74 -5.01 7.22 -10.60
CA CYS A 74 -4.46 5.87 -10.50
C CYS A 74 -5.57 4.82 -10.43
N ARG A 75 -5.19 3.59 -10.66
CA ARG A 75 -6.03 2.41 -10.45
C ARG A 75 -5.26 1.34 -9.73
N GLN A 76 -5.95 0.42 -9.10
CA GLN A 76 -5.33 -0.76 -8.52
C GLN A 76 -4.53 -1.52 -9.59
N LEU A 77 -3.37 -2.03 -9.20
CA LEU A 77 -2.50 -2.88 -9.98
C LEU A 77 -2.57 -4.31 -9.39
N PRO A 78 -3.28 -5.26 -10.05
CA PRO A 78 -3.31 -6.64 -9.60
C PRO A 78 -1.92 -7.26 -9.59
N LEU A 79 -1.66 -8.14 -8.63
CA LEU A 79 -0.35 -8.79 -8.46
C LEU A 79 -0.50 -10.32 -8.37
N ASP A 80 0.51 -11.04 -8.82
CA ASP A 80 0.63 -12.45 -8.53
C ASP A 80 1.07 -12.61 -7.06
N LEU A 81 0.17 -13.08 -6.22
CA LEU A 81 0.38 -13.17 -4.78
C LEU A 81 0.42 -14.61 -4.30
N ILE A 82 1.17 -14.84 -3.24
CA ILE A 82 0.96 -16.00 -2.37
C ILE A 82 0.09 -15.51 -1.22
N THR A 83 -1.17 -15.97 -1.17
CA THR A 83 -2.14 -15.56 -0.16
C THR A 83 -2.72 -16.74 0.61
N ARG A 84 -3.24 -16.46 1.80
CA ARG A 84 -4.01 -17.41 2.61
C ARG A 84 -5.52 -17.19 2.49
N ALA A 85 -5.95 -16.21 1.67
CA ALA A 85 -7.35 -16.00 1.36
C ALA A 85 -7.86 -17.16 0.51
N PRO A 86 -8.92 -17.88 0.93
CA PRO A 86 -9.51 -18.95 0.14
C PRO A 86 -10.36 -18.38 -0.99
N GLU A 87 -10.58 -19.17 -2.04
CA GLU A 87 -11.64 -18.88 -3.00
C GLU A 87 -13.00 -18.83 -2.32
N ALA A 88 -13.88 -17.97 -2.81
CA ALA A 88 -15.24 -17.86 -2.28
C ALA A 88 -15.97 -19.21 -2.37
N GLY A 89 -16.48 -19.68 -1.23
CA GLY A 89 -17.17 -20.97 -1.13
C GLY A 89 -16.26 -22.20 -1.03
N ALA A 90 -14.95 -22.06 -1.12
CA ALA A 90 -14.03 -23.17 -0.96
C ALA A 90 -13.91 -23.61 0.50
N GLN A 91 -14.06 -24.92 0.74
CA GLN A 91 -13.80 -25.55 2.03
C GLN A 91 -12.38 -26.12 2.05
N THR A 92 -11.39 -25.24 2.19
CA THR A 92 -9.98 -25.65 2.22
C THR A 92 -9.34 -25.36 3.56
N LYS A 93 -8.27 -26.12 3.89
CA LYS A 93 -7.40 -25.74 5.00
C LYS A 93 -6.72 -24.41 4.64
N ALA A 94 -6.56 -23.52 5.63
CA ALA A 94 -5.88 -22.23 5.47
C ALA A 94 -4.39 -22.44 5.12
N ALA A 95 -4.11 -22.73 3.86
CA ALA A 95 -2.76 -22.83 3.29
C ALA A 95 -2.45 -21.57 2.48
N ALA A 96 -1.18 -21.21 2.39
CA ALA A 96 -0.74 -20.18 1.47
C ALA A 96 -0.67 -20.78 0.06
N VAL A 97 -1.38 -20.15 -0.88
CA VAL A 97 -1.47 -20.60 -2.28
C VAL A 97 -1.14 -19.44 -3.23
N PRO A 98 -0.51 -19.72 -4.38
CA PRO A 98 -0.29 -18.72 -5.41
C PRO A 98 -1.62 -18.38 -6.10
N VAL A 99 -1.91 -17.09 -6.22
CA VAL A 99 -3.08 -16.54 -6.91
C VAL A 99 -2.61 -15.49 -7.91
N PRO A 100 -2.67 -15.77 -9.22
CA PRO A 100 -2.29 -14.82 -10.25
C PRO A 100 -3.30 -13.68 -10.35
N GLY A 101 -2.82 -12.47 -10.61
CA GLY A 101 -3.66 -11.29 -10.84
C GLY A 101 -4.58 -10.93 -9.67
N SER A 102 -4.13 -11.19 -8.44
CA SER A 102 -4.92 -10.94 -7.23
C SER A 102 -5.11 -9.46 -6.94
N GLY A 103 -6.32 -9.08 -6.53
CA GLY A 103 -6.65 -7.77 -5.99
C GLY A 103 -6.53 -7.68 -4.46
N GLU A 104 -6.08 -8.74 -3.79
CA GLU A 104 -5.91 -8.76 -2.34
C GLU A 104 -4.74 -7.87 -1.89
N PRO A 105 -4.75 -7.39 -0.64
CA PRO A 105 -3.61 -6.65 -0.10
C PRO A 105 -2.40 -7.56 0.01
N PHE A 106 -1.23 -7.04 -0.37
CA PHE A 106 0.01 -7.81 -0.31
C PHE A 106 0.72 -7.72 1.06
N MET A 107 0.35 -6.74 1.89
CA MET A 107 0.94 -6.53 3.21
C MET A 107 -0.05 -5.84 4.15
N LEU A 108 0.10 -6.10 5.45
CA LEU A 108 -0.62 -5.42 6.53
C LEU A 108 0.40 -4.84 7.50
N THR A 109 0.27 -3.55 7.81
CA THR A 109 0.98 -2.91 8.91
C THR A 109 0.02 -2.70 10.09
N LEU A 110 0.38 -3.19 11.26
CA LEU A 110 -0.27 -2.86 12.52
C LEU A 110 0.58 -1.80 13.23
N ARG A 111 0.02 -0.61 13.43
CA ARG A 111 0.69 0.50 14.11
C ARG A 111 -0.05 0.84 15.40
N ARG A 112 0.64 0.81 16.53
CA ARG A 112 0.12 1.32 17.80
C ARG A 112 0.48 2.79 17.92
N THR A 113 -0.49 3.60 18.32
CA THR A 113 -0.27 5.03 18.62
C THR A 113 0.07 5.21 20.11
N GLU A 114 0.57 6.39 20.46
CA GLU A 114 0.89 6.72 21.85
C GLU A 114 -0.34 6.70 22.75
N ASP A 115 -1.52 7.03 22.21
CA ASP A 115 -2.82 6.99 22.89
C ASP A 115 -3.38 5.57 23.08
N GLY A 116 -2.63 4.53 22.66
CA GLY A 116 -3.05 3.14 22.74
C GLY A 116 -4.05 2.70 21.67
N GLU A 117 -4.34 3.56 20.70
CA GLU A 117 -5.13 3.18 19.52
C GLU A 117 -4.30 2.32 18.56
N VAL A 118 -4.99 1.60 17.70
CA VAL A 118 -4.36 0.72 16.71
C VAL A 118 -4.80 1.11 15.30
N LYS A 119 -3.84 1.20 14.37
CA LYS A 119 -4.10 1.39 12.95
C LYS A 119 -3.74 0.12 12.20
N PHE A 120 -4.72 -0.43 11.48
CA PHE A 120 -4.54 -1.53 10.53
C PHE A 120 -4.43 -0.91 9.14
N ILE A 121 -3.23 -0.92 8.56
CA ILE A 121 -2.97 -0.33 7.25
C ILE A 121 -2.79 -1.46 6.24
N TRP A 122 -3.76 -1.61 5.35
CA TRP A 122 -3.75 -2.57 4.27
C TRP A 122 -3.04 -1.98 3.05
N TRP A 123 -2.02 -2.67 2.54
CA TRP A 123 -1.20 -2.19 1.45
C TRP A 123 -1.51 -2.89 0.14
N PHE A 124 -1.71 -2.07 -0.88
CA PHE A 124 -1.96 -2.47 -2.26
C PHE A 124 -0.91 -1.88 -3.20
N ALA A 125 -0.87 -2.35 -4.44
CA ALA A 125 -0.17 -1.66 -5.51
C ALA A 125 -1.18 -0.90 -6.37
N SER A 126 -0.75 0.25 -6.88
CA SER A 126 -1.49 1.04 -7.84
C SER A 126 -0.57 1.48 -8.97
N VAL A 127 -1.15 1.74 -10.13
CA VAL A 127 -0.43 2.29 -11.28
C VAL A 127 -1.13 3.56 -11.77
N ARG A 128 -0.35 4.55 -12.15
CA ARG A 128 -0.84 5.78 -12.76
C ARG A 128 -1.61 5.46 -14.05
N THR A 129 -2.79 6.08 -14.23
CA THR A 129 -3.66 5.86 -15.40
C THR A 129 -3.42 6.87 -16.53
N GLY A 130 -2.42 7.74 -16.40
CA GLY A 130 -2.14 8.84 -17.31
C GLY A 130 -2.76 10.16 -16.84
N GLY A 131 -2.67 11.18 -17.67
CA GLY A 131 -3.09 12.55 -17.30
C GLY A 131 -2.04 13.31 -16.49
N ASP A 132 -2.29 14.61 -16.31
CA ASP A 132 -1.45 15.46 -15.49
C ASP A 132 -1.81 15.30 -14.01
N LYS A 133 -0.89 15.74 -13.15
CA LYS A 133 -1.16 15.86 -11.73
C LYS A 133 -2.29 16.86 -11.51
N VAL A 134 -3.28 16.47 -10.70
CA VAL A 134 -4.39 17.32 -10.29
C VAL A 134 -3.99 18.04 -9.01
N GLU A 135 -4.06 19.35 -9.04
CA GLU A 135 -3.77 20.18 -7.86
C GLU A 135 -5.03 20.36 -6.99
N GLY A 136 -4.82 20.57 -5.68
CA GLY A 136 -5.92 20.84 -4.74
C GLY A 136 -6.72 19.59 -4.32
N THR A 137 -6.17 18.39 -4.49
CA THR A 137 -6.81 17.15 -4.04
C THR A 137 -6.63 16.88 -2.55
N GLN A 138 -5.62 17.48 -1.93
CA GLN A 138 -5.28 17.33 -0.51
C GLN A 138 -6.21 18.16 0.37
N THR A 139 -6.45 17.68 1.58
CA THR A 139 -7.14 18.47 2.62
C THR A 139 -6.26 19.59 3.17
N ALA A 140 -6.88 20.55 3.88
CA ALA A 140 -6.15 21.71 4.41
C ALA A 140 -5.07 21.36 5.46
N VAL A 141 -5.13 20.17 6.05
CA VAL A 141 -4.16 19.70 7.05
C VAL A 141 -3.05 18.85 6.44
N GLU A 142 -3.24 18.35 5.23
CA GLU A 142 -2.26 17.64 4.45
C GLU A 142 -1.36 18.64 3.75
N ASN A 143 -0.07 18.47 3.89
CA ASN A 143 0.91 19.38 3.29
C ASN A 143 2.03 18.55 2.67
N PHE A 144 1.66 17.86 1.57
CA PHE A 144 2.54 16.96 0.87
C PHE A 144 2.93 17.49 -0.50
N THR A 145 4.19 17.27 -0.85
CA THR A 145 4.69 17.33 -2.23
C THR A 145 4.91 15.92 -2.72
N SER A 146 4.26 15.51 -3.81
CA SER A 146 4.40 14.18 -4.39
C SER A 146 5.50 14.17 -5.46
N ARG A 147 6.33 13.11 -5.47
CA ARG A 147 7.42 12.93 -6.44
C ARG A 147 7.60 11.48 -6.82
N PHE A 148 7.74 11.19 -8.12
CA PHE A 148 8.20 9.91 -8.60
C PHE A 148 9.71 9.82 -8.53
N VAL A 149 10.21 8.71 -7.98
CA VAL A 149 11.64 8.39 -7.89
C VAL A 149 11.86 6.92 -8.23
N ASP A 150 13.06 6.55 -8.62
CA ASP A 150 13.39 5.13 -8.85
C ASP A 150 13.24 4.34 -7.54
N VAL A 151 12.85 3.06 -7.64
CA VAL A 151 12.63 2.21 -6.46
C VAL A 151 13.84 2.21 -5.53
N GLU A 152 15.05 2.12 -6.09
CA GLU A 152 16.30 2.11 -5.33
C GLU A 152 16.53 3.43 -4.59
N GLU A 153 16.20 4.56 -5.22
CA GLU A 153 16.22 5.89 -4.58
C GLU A 153 15.14 5.97 -3.48
N ALA A 154 13.92 5.48 -3.75
CA ALA A 154 12.83 5.46 -2.78
C ALA A 154 13.17 4.71 -1.50
N LEU A 155 13.88 3.58 -1.60
CA LEU A 155 14.36 2.79 -0.46
C LEU A 155 15.35 3.56 0.42
N GLN A 156 16.09 4.52 -0.14
CA GLN A 156 17.00 5.38 0.63
C GLN A 156 16.27 6.58 1.21
N MET A 157 15.33 7.15 0.46
CA MET A 157 14.63 8.37 0.82
C MET A 157 13.55 8.15 1.89
N ALA A 158 12.78 7.05 1.79
CA ALA A 158 11.68 6.80 2.73
C ALA A 158 12.17 6.88 4.18
N THR A 159 11.50 7.71 4.98
CA THR A 159 11.94 8.02 6.35
C THR A 159 11.86 6.79 7.25
N PHE A 160 10.78 6.03 7.17
CA PHE A 160 10.53 4.91 8.08
C PHE A 160 10.93 3.58 7.47
N GLN A 161 11.58 2.74 8.28
CA GLN A 161 12.00 1.39 7.86
C GLN A 161 10.79 0.53 7.40
N ALA A 162 9.66 0.64 8.08
CA ALA A 162 8.44 -0.08 7.70
C ALA A 162 7.96 0.30 6.29
N ASP A 163 8.07 1.58 5.90
CA ASP A 163 7.70 2.03 4.55
C ASP A 163 8.68 1.49 3.49
N ARG A 164 9.98 1.41 3.81
CA ARG A 164 10.98 0.77 2.94
C ARG A 164 10.67 -0.69 2.67
N GLU A 165 10.25 -1.43 3.69
CA GLU A 165 9.86 -2.84 3.57
C GLU A 165 8.62 -3.00 2.68
N VAL A 166 7.64 -2.11 2.79
CA VAL A 166 6.45 -2.09 1.93
C VAL A 166 6.85 -1.81 0.47
N ILE A 167 7.71 -0.80 0.22
CA ILE A 167 8.23 -0.48 -1.13
C ILE A 167 8.97 -1.67 -1.73
N ALA A 168 9.90 -2.26 -0.97
CA ALA A 168 10.69 -3.39 -1.44
C ALA A 168 9.81 -4.57 -1.83
N LYS A 169 8.81 -4.91 -0.99
CA LYS A 169 7.89 -6.01 -1.27
C LYS A 169 7.00 -5.73 -2.47
N ALA A 170 6.48 -4.51 -2.61
CA ALA A 170 5.69 -4.13 -3.79
C ALA A 170 6.52 -4.24 -5.08
N ALA A 171 7.75 -3.72 -5.09
CA ALA A 171 8.62 -3.79 -6.26
C ALA A 171 9.01 -5.24 -6.63
N GLU A 172 9.27 -6.10 -5.65
CA GLU A 172 9.49 -7.54 -5.86
C GLU A 172 8.29 -8.17 -6.59
N LEU A 173 7.08 -7.93 -6.07
CA LEU A 173 5.85 -8.49 -6.62
C LEU A 173 5.53 -7.96 -8.03
N VAL A 174 5.72 -6.65 -8.27
CA VAL A 174 5.54 -6.06 -9.61
C VAL A 174 6.53 -6.65 -10.60
N ARG A 175 7.81 -6.80 -10.24
CA ARG A 175 8.81 -7.46 -11.09
C ARG A 175 8.51 -8.94 -11.34
N ALA A 176 7.87 -9.61 -10.40
CA ALA A 176 7.44 -11.00 -10.57
C ALA A 176 6.25 -11.12 -11.52
N THR A 177 5.24 -10.26 -11.35
CA THR A 177 3.97 -10.28 -12.10
C THR A 177 4.13 -9.74 -13.53
N TYR A 178 4.92 -8.66 -13.70
CA TYR A 178 5.07 -7.92 -14.96
C TYR A 178 6.48 -8.06 -15.51
N PRO A 179 6.72 -8.90 -16.52
CA PRO A 179 8.07 -9.14 -17.09
C PRO A 179 8.77 -7.85 -17.56
N GLU A 180 8.01 -6.89 -18.09
CA GLU A 180 8.50 -5.59 -18.54
C GLU A 180 9.03 -4.69 -17.42
N ALA A 181 8.71 -5.01 -16.17
CA ALA A 181 9.23 -4.33 -14.98
C ALA A 181 10.67 -4.74 -14.61
N ARG A 182 11.20 -5.78 -15.24
CA ARG A 182 12.54 -6.26 -15.01
C ARG A 182 13.52 -5.41 -15.83
N ALA A 183 14.61 -4.97 -15.21
CA ALA A 183 15.68 -4.32 -15.96
C ALA A 183 16.17 -5.28 -17.07
N SER A 184 16.29 -4.77 -18.30
CA SER A 184 16.93 -5.53 -19.37
C SER A 184 18.34 -5.89 -18.93
N VAL A 185 18.61 -7.19 -18.80
CA VAL A 185 20.01 -7.65 -18.64
C VAL A 185 20.71 -7.31 -19.92
N VAL A 186 21.43 -6.19 -19.93
CA VAL A 186 22.37 -5.86 -21.03
C VAL A 186 23.42 -6.98 -21.00
N LYS A 187 23.37 -7.82 -22.03
CA LYS A 187 24.38 -8.85 -22.28
C LYS A 187 25.65 -8.21 -22.81
#